data_6a16d7c99bc22392a902d4eaeac6869d
#
_entry.id   6a16d7c99bc22392a902d4eaeac6869d
#
_cell.length_a   1.000
_cell.length_b   1.000
_cell.length_c   1.000
_cell.angle_alpha   90.00
_cell.angle_beta   90.00
_cell.angle_gamma   90.00
#
_symmetry.space_group_name_H-M   'P 1'
#
loop_
_entity.id
_entity.type
_entity.pdbx_description
1 polymer ?
#
loop_
_entity_poly.entity_id
_entity_poly.type
_entity_poly.pdbx_seq_one_letter_code
_entity_poly.pdbx_strand_id
1 'polypeptide(L)'
;MAENASSTHLNRWWHVVGGMSMNLALGSLYAWSVFVAPLEKEFGWKRSDTSSVFTWAVVVFALTFIVAGRLQDKFGPFWVSLTGGVLVSLGFFLCSYTHSLTYLIVCFGVIGGLGNGFGYSTPIPVMAKWFPDKRGLAVGLAVAGYGGGSAIFGPLANLKLIPA
;
A
#
# COMPACT_ATOMS: atom_id res chain seq x y z
N MET A 1 30.80 37.04 -2.56
CA MET A 1 31.20 35.63 -2.55
C MET A 1 29.92 34.83 -2.73
N ALA A 2 29.65 34.39 -3.95
CA ALA A 2 28.50 33.57 -4.27
C ALA A 2 28.90 32.11 -4.05
N GLU A 3 28.36 31.51 -2.99
CA GLU A 3 28.58 30.11 -2.64
C GLU A 3 27.81 29.25 -3.65
N ASN A 4 28.59 28.58 -4.50
CA ASN A 4 28.12 27.55 -5.43
C ASN A 4 27.49 26.38 -4.65
N ALA A 5 26.22 26.50 -4.30
CA ALA A 5 25.41 25.34 -3.97
C ALA A 5 25.19 24.58 -5.29
N SER A 6 26.04 23.62 -5.59
CA SER A 6 25.78 22.59 -6.58
C SER A 6 24.56 21.80 -6.12
N SER A 7 23.38 22.36 -6.38
CA SER A 7 22.13 21.62 -6.27
C SER A 7 22.22 20.48 -7.28
N THR A 8 22.48 19.29 -6.82
CA THR A 8 22.21 18.06 -7.57
C THR A 8 20.75 18.13 -7.98
N HIS A 9 20.49 18.55 -9.21
CA HIS A 9 19.18 18.53 -9.82
C HIS A 9 18.75 17.05 -10.01
N LEU A 10 18.38 16.40 -8.90
CA LEU A 10 17.64 15.17 -8.98
C LEU A 10 16.39 15.47 -9.81
N ASN A 11 16.33 14.88 -10.99
CA ASN A 11 15.22 15.07 -11.90
C ASN A 11 13.93 14.79 -11.13
N ARG A 12 13.03 15.78 -11.02
CA ARG A 12 11.77 15.68 -10.24
C ARG A 12 10.93 14.45 -10.60
N TRP A 13 11.13 13.87 -11.77
CA TRP A 13 10.48 12.66 -12.23
C TRP A 13 10.86 11.40 -11.42
N TRP A 14 12.03 11.39 -10.77
CA TRP A 14 12.39 10.28 -9.87
C TRP A 14 11.44 10.16 -8.67
N HIS A 15 10.89 11.29 -8.20
CA HIS A 15 9.87 11.26 -7.15
C HIS A 15 8.55 10.66 -7.65
N VAL A 16 8.22 10.85 -8.94
CA VAL A 16 7.05 10.20 -9.56
C VAL A 16 7.28 8.69 -9.65
N VAL A 17 8.44 8.27 -10.16
CA VAL A 17 8.78 6.85 -10.26
C VAL A 17 8.76 6.18 -8.88
N GLY A 18 9.40 6.79 -7.88
CA GLY A 18 9.41 6.26 -6.51
C GLY A 18 8.02 6.19 -5.89
N GLY A 19 7.23 7.27 -5.98
CA GLY A 19 5.86 7.30 -5.45
C GLY A 19 4.93 6.33 -6.17
N MET A 20 5.05 6.20 -7.48
CA MET A 20 4.26 5.26 -8.28
C MET A 20 4.64 3.80 -7.95
N SER A 21 5.93 3.49 -7.84
CA SER A 21 6.41 2.15 -7.47
C SER A 21 5.95 1.75 -6.07
N MET A 22 6.00 2.69 -5.12
CA MET A 22 5.49 2.47 -3.77
C MET A 22 3.99 2.19 -3.78
N ASN A 23 3.22 3.02 -4.46
CA ASN A 23 1.78 2.83 -4.58
C ASN A 23 1.42 1.53 -5.31
N LEU A 24 2.19 1.15 -6.32
CA LEU A 24 2.00 -0.12 -7.02
C LEU A 24 2.20 -1.32 -6.08
N ALA A 25 3.23 -1.28 -5.23
CA ALA A 25 3.44 -2.32 -4.21
C ALA A 25 2.29 -2.37 -3.19
N LEU A 26 1.84 -1.20 -2.69
CA LEU A 26 0.71 -1.09 -1.76
C LEU A 26 -0.62 -1.54 -2.40
N GLY A 27 -0.77 -1.38 -3.71
CA GLY A 27 -1.93 -1.82 -4.49
C GLY A 27 -2.13 -3.34 -4.50
N SER A 28 -1.16 -4.12 -4.02
CA SER A 28 -1.31 -5.56 -3.74
C SER A 28 -2.45 -5.86 -2.78
N LEU A 29 -2.89 -4.89 -1.95
CA LEU A 29 -4.09 -5.02 -1.12
C LEU A 29 -5.32 -5.41 -1.94
N TYR A 30 -5.48 -4.87 -3.15
CA TYR A 30 -6.60 -5.19 -4.04
C TYR A 30 -6.48 -6.56 -4.73
N ALA A 31 -5.31 -7.19 -4.68
CA ALA A 31 -5.16 -8.57 -5.13
C ALA A 31 -5.80 -9.59 -4.16
N TRP A 32 -6.38 -9.12 -3.04
CA TRP A 32 -7.11 -9.95 -2.08
C TRP A 32 -8.14 -10.87 -2.74
N SER A 33 -8.86 -10.37 -3.74
CA SER A 33 -9.88 -11.12 -4.46
C SER A 33 -9.39 -12.45 -5.06
N VAL A 34 -8.11 -12.53 -5.39
CA VAL A 34 -7.48 -13.74 -5.95
C VAL A 34 -7.29 -14.82 -4.88
N PHE A 35 -7.06 -14.42 -3.63
CA PHE A 35 -6.84 -15.35 -2.51
C PHE A 35 -8.13 -15.87 -1.88
N VAL A 36 -9.26 -15.23 -2.16
CA VAL A 36 -10.55 -15.57 -1.54
C VAL A 36 -10.98 -17.00 -1.87
N ALA A 37 -11.00 -17.38 -3.14
CA ALA A 37 -11.45 -18.71 -3.55
C ALA A 37 -10.55 -19.86 -3.01
N PRO A 38 -9.22 -19.76 -3.04
CA PRO A 38 -8.34 -20.72 -2.39
C PRO A 38 -8.57 -20.85 -0.88
N LEU A 39 -8.72 -19.73 -0.17
CA LEU A 39 -8.96 -19.73 1.27
C LEU A 39 -10.32 -20.35 1.64
N GLU A 40 -11.37 -20.06 0.87
CA GLU A 40 -12.69 -20.68 1.04
C GLU A 40 -12.62 -22.21 0.86
N LYS A 41 -11.85 -22.67 -0.14
CA LYS A 41 -11.67 -24.10 -0.43
C LYS A 41 -10.84 -24.82 0.65
N GLU A 42 -9.78 -24.19 1.15
CA GLU A 42 -8.84 -24.78 2.10
C GLU A 42 -9.42 -24.83 3.51
N PHE A 43 -10.01 -23.74 3.97
CA PHE A 43 -10.50 -23.61 5.35
C PHE A 43 -12.01 -23.82 5.50
N GLY A 44 -12.76 -23.99 4.41
CA GLY A 44 -14.21 -24.15 4.45
C GLY A 44 -14.96 -22.87 4.88
N TRP A 45 -14.32 -21.70 4.78
CA TRP A 45 -14.92 -20.42 5.17
C TRP A 45 -15.98 -19.98 4.18
N LYS A 46 -16.95 -19.23 4.70
CA LYS A 46 -17.99 -18.61 3.85
C LYS A 46 -17.46 -17.33 3.21
N ARG A 47 -18.07 -16.93 2.10
CA ARG A 47 -17.77 -15.67 1.41
C ARG A 47 -17.89 -14.44 2.32
N SER A 48 -18.83 -14.47 3.27
CA SER A 48 -18.99 -13.42 4.28
C SER A 48 -17.75 -13.27 5.17
N ASP A 49 -17.13 -14.39 5.51
CA ASP A 49 -15.99 -14.42 6.43
C ASP A 49 -14.74 -13.84 5.76
N THR A 50 -14.45 -14.28 4.53
CA THR A 50 -13.34 -13.77 3.73
C THR A 50 -13.53 -12.30 3.34
N SER A 51 -14.77 -11.87 3.09
CA SER A 51 -15.10 -10.46 2.83
C SER A 51 -14.90 -9.58 4.05
N SER A 52 -15.12 -10.10 5.27
CA SER A 52 -14.89 -9.36 6.51
C SER A 52 -13.42 -8.98 6.70
N VAL A 53 -12.48 -9.84 6.30
CA VAL A 53 -11.04 -9.57 6.35
C VAL A 53 -10.69 -8.31 5.54
N PHE A 54 -11.19 -8.24 4.31
CA PHE A 54 -10.98 -7.07 3.45
C PHE A 54 -11.67 -5.81 3.99
N THR A 55 -12.86 -5.96 4.55
CA THR A 55 -13.59 -4.85 5.17
C THR A 55 -12.77 -4.24 6.31
N TRP A 56 -12.23 -5.06 7.21
CA TRP A 56 -11.35 -4.59 8.28
C TRP A 56 -10.10 -3.90 7.74
N ALA A 57 -9.48 -4.44 6.69
CA ALA A 57 -8.33 -3.82 6.06
C ALA A 57 -8.64 -2.40 5.55
N VAL A 58 -9.78 -2.22 4.87
CA VAL A 58 -10.20 -0.91 4.34
C VAL A 58 -10.57 0.07 5.46
N VAL A 59 -11.28 -0.38 6.50
CA VAL A 59 -11.64 0.48 7.65
C VAL A 59 -10.38 0.96 8.37
N VAL A 60 -9.46 0.05 8.70
CA VAL A 60 -8.21 0.40 9.39
C VAL A 60 -7.35 1.29 8.51
N PHE A 61 -7.25 0.99 7.21
CA PHE A 61 -6.58 1.83 6.23
C PHE A 61 -7.13 3.27 6.25
N ALA A 62 -8.44 3.44 6.17
CA ALA A 62 -9.07 4.76 6.13
C ALA A 62 -8.82 5.57 7.41
N LEU A 63 -8.94 4.94 8.57
CA LEU A 63 -8.67 5.59 9.85
C LEU A 63 -7.19 5.97 9.99
N THR A 64 -6.30 5.07 9.60
CA THR A 64 -4.85 5.29 9.65
C THR A 64 -4.41 6.39 8.70
N PHE A 65 -5.00 6.46 7.51
CA PHE A 65 -4.70 7.49 6.52
C PHE A 65 -4.88 8.91 7.08
N ILE A 66 -5.96 9.14 7.86
CA ILE A 66 -6.23 10.43 8.50
C ILE A 66 -5.14 10.79 9.52
N VAL A 67 -4.72 9.82 10.34
CA VAL A 67 -3.67 10.01 11.35
C VAL A 67 -2.30 10.16 10.70
N ALA A 68 -2.01 9.33 9.69
CA ALA A 68 -0.73 9.29 8.99
C ALA A 68 -0.41 10.63 8.30
N GLY A 69 -1.42 11.33 7.76
CA GLY A 69 -1.24 12.66 7.20
C GLY A 69 -0.67 13.66 8.23
N ARG A 70 -1.21 13.67 9.45
CA ARG A 70 -0.70 14.53 10.54
C ARG A 70 0.70 14.11 11.01
N LEU A 71 0.97 12.82 11.09
CA LEU A 71 2.29 12.29 11.46
C LEU A 71 3.33 12.67 10.41
N GLN A 72 2.97 12.65 9.15
CA GLN A 72 3.85 13.04 8.04
C GLN A 72 4.27 14.52 8.13
N ASP A 73 3.37 15.40 8.53
CA ASP A 73 3.70 16.81 8.72
C ASP A 73 4.67 17.01 9.90
N LYS A 74 4.63 16.13 10.91
CA LYS A 74 5.49 16.21 12.11
C LYS A 74 6.83 15.48 11.94
N PHE A 75 6.83 14.28 11.40
CA PHE A 75 8.01 13.39 11.33
C PHE A 75 8.62 13.31 9.93
N GLY A 76 7.96 13.87 8.94
CA GLY A 76 8.40 13.83 7.55
C GLY A 76 7.97 12.56 6.81
N PRO A 77 8.00 12.61 5.47
CA PRO A 77 7.49 11.54 4.60
C PRO A 77 8.31 10.24 4.69
N PHE A 78 9.61 10.33 4.95
CA PHE A 78 10.50 9.18 4.99
C PHE A 78 10.10 8.18 6.10
N TRP A 79 9.94 8.65 7.32
CA TRP A 79 9.62 7.79 8.46
C TRP A 79 8.21 7.19 8.37
N VAL A 80 7.27 7.97 7.86
CA VAL A 80 5.88 7.51 7.69
C VAL A 80 5.81 6.43 6.61
N SER A 81 6.46 6.63 5.47
CA SER A 81 6.50 5.61 4.41
C SER A 81 7.28 4.36 4.79
N LEU A 82 8.39 4.52 5.52
CA LEU A 82 9.17 3.38 6.03
C LEU A 82 8.33 2.53 6.99
N THR A 83 7.64 3.16 7.93
CA THR A 83 6.71 2.46 8.84
C THR A 83 5.62 1.74 8.07
N GLY A 84 5.04 2.40 7.06
CA GLY A 84 4.05 1.77 6.19
C GLY A 84 4.58 0.53 5.48
N GLY A 85 5.75 0.61 4.87
CA GLY A 85 6.38 -0.50 4.17
C GLY A 85 6.71 -1.68 5.08
N VAL A 86 7.25 -1.41 6.28
CA VAL A 86 7.54 -2.44 7.29
C VAL A 86 6.26 -3.14 7.75
N LEU A 87 5.20 -2.38 8.06
CA LEU A 87 3.93 -2.95 8.51
C LEU A 87 3.25 -3.80 7.43
N VAL A 88 3.24 -3.35 6.17
CA VAL A 88 2.69 -4.14 5.06
C VAL A 88 3.47 -5.44 4.90
N SER A 89 4.80 -5.38 4.87
CA SER A 89 5.65 -6.57 4.73
C SER A 89 5.45 -7.54 5.89
N LEU A 90 5.37 -7.02 7.13
CA LEU A 90 5.09 -7.83 8.31
C LEU A 90 3.69 -8.45 8.25
N GLY A 91 2.68 -7.69 7.85
CA GLY A 91 1.32 -8.19 7.68
C GLY A 91 1.26 -9.36 6.70
N PHE A 92 1.83 -9.22 5.51
CA PHE A 92 1.90 -10.31 4.53
C PHE A 92 2.72 -11.50 5.03
N PHE A 93 3.85 -11.28 5.69
CA PHE A 93 4.66 -12.34 6.26
C PHE A 93 3.88 -13.14 7.31
N LEU A 94 3.18 -12.47 8.21
CA LEU A 94 2.34 -13.13 9.22
C LEU A 94 1.16 -13.87 8.60
N CYS A 95 0.58 -13.39 7.50
CA CYS A 95 -0.48 -14.11 6.80
C CYS A 95 -0.06 -15.50 6.30
N SER A 96 1.24 -15.75 6.08
CA SER A 96 1.74 -17.07 5.69
C SER A 96 1.55 -18.15 6.78
N TYR A 97 1.36 -17.74 8.03
CA TYR A 97 1.11 -18.63 9.17
C TYR A 97 -0.37 -18.68 9.58
N THR A 98 -1.27 -18.37 8.65
CA THR A 98 -2.70 -18.32 8.95
C THR A 98 -3.28 -19.69 9.26
N HIS A 99 -3.93 -19.79 10.44
CA HIS A 99 -4.65 -20.98 10.88
C HIS A 99 -6.10 -20.67 11.28
N SER A 100 -6.48 -19.40 11.37
CA SER A 100 -7.83 -18.99 11.76
C SER A 100 -8.24 -17.68 11.10
N LEU A 101 -9.55 -17.48 10.93
CA LEU A 101 -10.13 -16.26 10.38
C LEU A 101 -9.74 -15.03 11.22
N THR A 102 -9.81 -15.12 12.54
CA THR A 102 -9.45 -14.02 13.44
C THR A 102 -7.98 -13.62 13.28
N TYR A 103 -7.10 -14.61 13.17
CA TYR A 103 -5.68 -14.36 12.93
C TYR A 103 -5.46 -13.61 11.60
N LEU A 104 -6.15 -14.01 10.54
CA LEU A 104 -6.07 -13.37 9.24
C LEU A 104 -6.62 -11.94 9.27
N ILE A 105 -7.72 -11.68 10.00
CA ILE A 105 -8.25 -10.33 10.22
C ILE A 105 -7.20 -9.45 10.91
N VAL A 106 -6.50 -9.95 11.91
CA VAL A 106 -5.46 -9.18 12.61
C VAL A 106 -4.26 -8.92 11.69
N CYS A 107 -3.74 -9.94 11.02
CA CYS A 107 -2.53 -9.80 10.21
C CYS A 107 -2.77 -8.98 8.93
N PHE A 108 -3.75 -9.36 8.13
CA PHE A 108 -4.06 -8.68 6.88
C PHE A 108 -4.92 -7.43 7.11
N GLY A 109 -5.99 -7.58 7.90
CA GLY A 109 -6.95 -6.49 8.15
C GLY A 109 -6.33 -5.36 8.97
N VAL A 110 -5.78 -5.68 10.15
CA VAL A 110 -5.28 -4.61 11.04
C VAL A 110 -3.85 -4.23 10.66
N ILE A 111 -2.89 -5.13 10.69
CA ILE A 111 -1.47 -4.80 10.44
C ILE A 111 -1.28 -4.34 8.98
N GLY A 112 -1.83 -5.07 8.02
CA GLY A 112 -1.80 -4.70 6.61
C GLY A 112 -2.52 -3.39 6.33
N GLY A 113 -3.70 -3.17 6.93
CA GLY A 113 -4.47 -1.93 6.83
C GLY A 113 -3.72 -0.72 7.39
N LEU A 114 -3.09 -0.84 8.58
CA LEU A 114 -2.21 0.18 9.14
C LEU A 114 -1.06 0.53 8.20
N GLY A 115 -0.37 -0.49 7.70
CA GLY A 115 0.75 -0.32 6.78
C GLY A 115 0.35 0.39 5.49
N ASN A 116 -0.78 0.02 4.90
CA ASN A 116 -1.32 0.69 3.72
C ASN A 116 -1.70 2.15 4.02
N GLY A 117 -2.31 2.45 5.17
CA GLY A 117 -2.67 3.80 5.57
C GLY A 117 -1.44 4.71 5.69
N PHE A 118 -0.39 4.26 6.35
CA PHE A 118 0.87 5.00 6.45
C PHE A 118 1.56 5.14 5.09
N GLY A 119 1.63 4.07 4.32
CA GLY A 119 2.30 4.07 3.03
C GLY A 119 1.60 4.96 2.00
N TYR A 120 0.30 4.84 1.85
CA TYR A 120 -0.47 5.58 0.85
C TYR A 120 -0.57 7.08 1.14
N SER A 121 -0.50 7.50 2.41
CA SER A 121 -0.57 8.91 2.78
C SER A 121 0.61 9.73 2.24
N THR A 122 1.74 9.12 1.97
CA THR A 122 3.01 9.80 1.68
C THR A 122 3.19 10.22 0.21
N PRO A 123 3.00 9.37 -0.80
CA PRO A 123 3.32 9.71 -2.19
C PRO A 123 2.51 10.89 -2.74
N ILE A 124 1.23 10.96 -2.42
CA ILE A 124 0.30 11.95 -2.97
C ILE A 124 0.73 13.39 -2.62
N PRO A 125 0.89 13.79 -1.34
CA PRO A 125 1.30 15.16 -1.01
C PRO A 125 2.75 15.45 -1.40
N VAL A 126 3.63 14.46 -1.38
CA VAL A 126 5.02 14.65 -1.86
C VAL A 126 5.02 14.99 -3.35
N MET A 127 4.34 14.20 -4.17
CA MET A 127 4.27 14.45 -5.61
C MET A 127 3.57 15.77 -5.93
N ALA A 128 2.51 16.12 -5.21
CA ALA A 128 1.81 17.40 -5.36
C ALA A 128 2.71 18.61 -5.02
N LYS A 129 3.63 18.49 -4.07
CA LYS A 129 4.60 19.54 -3.72
C LYS A 129 5.70 19.69 -4.79
N TRP A 130 6.17 18.59 -5.39
CA TRP A 130 7.21 18.60 -6.41
C TRP A 130 6.70 19.04 -7.81
N PHE A 131 5.41 18.94 -8.06
CA PHE A 131 4.77 19.31 -9.33
C PHE A 131 3.67 20.34 -9.14
N PRO A 132 3.99 21.57 -8.70
CA PRO A 132 2.99 22.62 -8.54
C PRO A 132 2.35 23.04 -9.87
N ASP A 133 3.08 22.88 -10.97
CA ASP A 133 2.68 23.15 -12.35
C ASP A 133 1.74 22.08 -12.94
N LYS A 134 1.82 20.83 -12.46
CA LYS A 134 1.08 19.68 -12.98
C LYS A 134 0.55 18.76 -11.86
N ARG A 135 -0.01 19.35 -10.80
CA ARG A 135 -0.48 18.61 -9.61
C ARG A 135 -1.44 17.46 -9.93
N GLY A 136 -2.42 17.72 -10.80
CA GLY A 136 -3.40 16.72 -11.20
C GLY A 136 -2.77 15.49 -11.88
N LEU A 137 -1.79 15.72 -12.77
CA LEU A 137 -1.05 14.63 -13.43
C LEU A 137 -0.23 13.82 -12.41
N ALA A 138 0.51 14.49 -11.54
CA ALA A 138 1.36 13.82 -10.55
C ALA A 138 0.54 12.98 -9.58
N VAL A 139 -0.55 13.54 -9.05
CA VAL A 139 -1.48 12.80 -8.16
C VAL A 139 -2.17 11.67 -8.91
N GLY A 140 -2.61 11.91 -10.15
CA GLY A 140 -3.23 10.89 -10.99
C GLY A 140 -2.30 9.69 -11.24
N LEU A 141 -1.02 9.91 -11.51
CA LEU A 141 -0.02 8.86 -11.67
C LEU A 141 0.21 8.08 -10.37
N ALA A 142 0.22 8.77 -9.21
CA ALA A 142 0.33 8.09 -7.92
C ALA A 142 -0.85 7.15 -7.67
N VAL A 143 -2.07 7.63 -7.89
CA VAL A 143 -3.30 6.84 -7.71
C VAL A 143 -3.39 5.70 -8.74
N ALA A 144 -3.00 5.96 -9.99
CA ALA A 144 -2.93 4.92 -11.03
C ALA A 144 -1.95 3.80 -10.66
N GLY A 145 -0.82 4.13 -10.02
CA GLY A 145 0.10 3.13 -9.47
C GLY A 145 -0.57 2.20 -8.47
N TYR A 146 -1.36 2.76 -7.55
CA TYR A 146 -2.08 1.97 -6.55
C TYR A 146 -3.14 1.05 -7.17
N GLY A 147 -3.96 1.57 -8.07
CA GLY A 147 -4.94 0.75 -8.80
C GLY A 147 -4.28 -0.30 -9.72
N GLY A 148 -3.14 0.04 -10.33
CA GLY A 148 -2.37 -0.86 -11.20
C GLY A 148 -1.72 -2.03 -10.46
N GLY A 149 -1.54 -1.93 -9.14
CA GLY A 149 -0.97 -3.02 -8.33
C GLY A 149 -1.77 -4.32 -8.46
N SER A 150 -3.08 -4.26 -8.39
CA SER A 150 -3.93 -5.46 -8.55
C SER A 150 -3.81 -6.10 -9.93
N ALA A 151 -3.64 -5.30 -10.97
CA ALA A 151 -3.49 -5.79 -12.34
C ALA A 151 -2.17 -6.55 -12.56
N ILE A 152 -1.15 -6.27 -11.77
CA ILE A 152 0.15 -6.97 -11.83
C ILE A 152 0.17 -8.15 -10.85
N PHE A 153 -0.17 -7.90 -9.59
CA PHE A 153 -0.08 -8.92 -8.53
C PHE A 153 -1.18 -9.98 -8.63
N GLY A 154 -2.35 -9.67 -9.17
CA GLY A 154 -3.42 -10.63 -9.38
C GLY A 154 -3.02 -11.79 -10.29
N PRO A 155 -2.61 -11.55 -11.56
CA PRO A 155 -2.13 -12.60 -12.45
C PRO A 155 -0.90 -13.34 -11.94
N LEU A 156 0.05 -12.63 -11.29
CA LEU A 156 1.24 -13.27 -10.72
C LEU A 156 0.88 -14.25 -9.60
N ALA A 157 -0.07 -13.91 -8.75
CA ALA A 157 -0.55 -14.81 -7.70
C ALA A 157 -1.22 -16.05 -8.29
N ASN A 158 -2.08 -15.88 -9.32
CA ASN A 158 -2.74 -17.01 -9.97
C ASN A 158 -1.77 -17.95 -10.69
N LEU A 159 -0.73 -17.41 -11.34
CA LEU A 159 0.19 -18.21 -12.15
C LEU A 159 1.26 -18.95 -11.34
N LYS A 160 1.64 -18.41 -10.18
CA LYS A 160 2.82 -18.92 -9.43
C LYS A 160 2.53 -19.36 -8.00
N LEU A 161 1.51 -18.81 -7.35
CA LEU A 161 1.26 -19.03 -5.93
C LEU A 161 0.06 -19.92 -5.66
N ILE A 162 -0.84 -20.06 -6.63
CA ILE A 162 -2.03 -20.90 -6.51
C ILE A 162 -1.92 -22.00 -7.59
N PRO A 163 -1.38 -23.18 -7.25
CA PRO A 163 -1.42 -24.30 -8.17
C PRO A 163 -2.88 -24.71 -8.41
N ALA A 164 -3.20 -25.01 -9.67
CA ALA A 164 -4.53 -25.41 -10.13
C ALA A 164 -5.03 -26.71 -9.46
#